data_0ee82a24c731ad3a19233259ca04cb34
#
_entry.id   0ee82a24c731ad3a19233259ca04cb34
#
_cell.length_a   1.000
_cell.length_b   1.000
_cell.length_c   1.000
_cell.angle_alpha   90.00
_cell.angle_beta   90.00
_cell.angle_gamma   90.00
#
_symmetry.space_group_name_H-M   'P 1'
#
loop_
_entity.id
_entity.type
_entity.pdbx_description
1 polymer ?
#
loop_
_entity_poly.entity_id
_entity_poly.type
_entity_poly.pdbx_seq_one_letter_code
_entity_poly.pdbx_strand_id
1 'polypeptide(L)'
;MHLDKIPTFATAGLFHVVVESPRGSSVKLKYPGTRASDGDSIDALIFSDAATSPGVVVTCRALGVLEIDQKKKTGDGRERNDRILAMPESARRFDATRDVFALPDRIRDEIAAFFIQATAFEDNDVQALGWQAPNRRSPCSGHLGHNW
;
A
#
# COMPACT_ATOMS: atom_id res chain seq x y z
N MET A 1 -6.26 -19.34 -10.38
CA MET A 1 -6.76 -18.96 -9.03
C MET A 1 -7.54 -17.66 -9.18
N HIS A 2 -8.80 -17.64 -8.77
CA HIS A 2 -9.57 -16.40 -8.78
C HIS A 2 -9.21 -15.57 -7.56
N LEU A 3 -8.47 -14.48 -7.78
CA LEU A 3 -8.01 -13.58 -6.74
C LEU A 3 -9.17 -12.95 -5.95
N ASP A 4 -10.32 -12.77 -6.59
CA ASP A 4 -11.54 -12.21 -5.98
C ASP A 4 -12.12 -13.08 -4.85
N LYS A 5 -11.68 -14.33 -4.74
CA LYS A 5 -12.13 -15.28 -3.69
C LYS A 5 -11.23 -15.28 -2.46
N ILE A 6 -10.13 -14.57 -2.50
CA ILE A 6 -9.23 -14.48 -1.35
C ILE A 6 -9.83 -13.49 -0.35
N PRO A 7 -10.10 -13.89 0.91
CA PRO A 7 -10.60 -12.95 1.90
C PRO A 7 -9.57 -11.85 2.15
N THR A 8 -10.02 -10.62 2.22
CA THR A 8 -9.15 -9.45 2.47
C THR A 8 -8.45 -9.58 3.82
N PHE A 9 -9.14 -10.08 4.83
CA PHE A 9 -8.60 -10.23 6.19
C PHE A 9 -8.27 -11.67 6.49
N ALA A 10 -7.06 -11.88 7.04
CA ALA A 10 -6.61 -13.18 7.56
C ALA A 10 -7.10 -13.37 9.00
N THR A 11 -6.72 -12.44 9.89
CA THR A 11 -7.11 -12.35 11.30
C THR A 11 -7.10 -10.89 11.73
N ALA A 12 -7.43 -10.58 12.98
CA ALA A 12 -7.41 -9.21 13.49
C ALA A 12 -6.04 -8.53 13.25
N GLY A 13 -6.06 -7.43 12.51
CA GLY A 13 -4.86 -6.64 12.17
C GLY A 13 -3.97 -7.19 11.05
N LEU A 14 -4.34 -8.34 10.47
CA LEU A 14 -3.63 -8.93 9.33
C LEU A 14 -4.54 -9.00 8.10
N PHE A 15 -3.95 -8.77 6.94
CA PHE A 15 -4.65 -8.80 5.67
C PHE A 15 -3.82 -9.46 4.56
N HIS A 16 -4.50 -9.90 3.52
CA HIS A 16 -3.84 -10.50 2.37
C HIS A 16 -3.55 -9.45 1.31
N VAL A 17 -2.36 -9.53 0.76
CA VAL A 17 -1.92 -8.72 -0.38
C VAL A 17 -1.51 -9.66 -1.51
N VAL A 18 -1.96 -9.37 -2.70
CA VAL A 18 -1.54 -10.10 -3.90
C VAL A 18 -0.42 -9.31 -4.58
N VAL A 19 0.70 -9.96 -4.80
CA VAL A 19 1.83 -9.35 -5.50
C VAL A 19 1.50 -9.28 -6.99
N GLU A 20 1.42 -8.08 -7.55
CA GLU A 20 1.29 -7.88 -9.00
C GLU A 20 2.63 -7.67 -9.67
N SER A 21 3.52 -6.95 -9.01
CA SER A 21 4.84 -6.63 -9.54
C SER A 21 5.92 -6.99 -8.52
N PRO A 22 6.97 -7.72 -8.92
CA PRO A 22 8.05 -8.10 -8.03
C PRO A 22 8.96 -6.90 -7.69
N ARG A 23 9.87 -7.13 -6.74
CA ARG A 23 10.86 -6.15 -6.32
C ARG A 23 11.62 -5.55 -7.51
N GLY A 24 11.74 -4.22 -7.54
CA GLY A 24 12.49 -3.49 -8.57
C GLY A 24 11.71 -3.17 -9.84
N SER A 25 10.46 -3.60 -9.95
CA SER A 25 9.52 -3.14 -10.98
C SER A 25 8.51 -2.17 -10.37
N SER A 26 7.74 -1.45 -11.19
CA SER A 26 6.65 -0.61 -10.68
C SER A 26 5.68 -1.46 -9.87
N VAL A 27 5.54 -1.13 -8.60
CA VAL A 27 4.84 -1.99 -7.65
C VAL A 27 3.36 -1.63 -7.67
N LYS A 28 2.55 -2.49 -8.28
CA LYS A 28 1.11 -2.49 -8.05
C LYS A 28 0.78 -3.71 -7.20
N LEU A 29 0.36 -3.46 -5.98
CA LEU A 29 -0.14 -4.48 -5.09
C LEU A 29 -1.62 -4.22 -4.90
N LYS A 30 -2.45 -5.19 -5.20
CA LYS A 30 -3.90 -5.06 -5.02
C LYS A 30 -4.33 -5.65 -3.70
N TYR A 31 -5.21 -4.93 -3.06
CA TYR A 31 -5.88 -5.34 -1.85
C TYR A 31 -7.19 -6.03 -2.24
N PRO A 32 -7.29 -7.36 -2.17
CA PRO A 32 -8.50 -8.05 -2.61
C PRO A 32 -9.74 -7.58 -1.85
N GLY A 33 -10.84 -7.34 -2.55
CA GLY A 33 -12.12 -7.02 -1.94
C GLY A 33 -12.28 -5.58 -1.45
N THR A 34 -11.31 -4.70 -1.71
CA THR A 34 -11.41 -3.27 -1.40
C THR A 34 -11.52 -2.44 -2.67
N ARG A 35 -12.12 -1.27 -2.55
CA ARG A 35 -12.21 -0.31 -3.66
C ARG A 35 -11.80 1.08 -3.19
N ALA A 36 -10.92 1.70 -3.94
CA ALA A 36 -10.59 3.11 -3.79
C ALA A 36 -11.69 3.99 -4.40
N SER A 37 -11.57 5.30 -4.23
CA SER A 37 -12.53 6.27 -4.76
C SER A 37 -12.66 6.26 -6.29
N ASP A 38 -11.65 5.76 -6.99
CA ASP A 38 -11.63 5.56 -8.45
C ASP A 38 -12.26 4.23 -8.90
N GLY A 39 -12.73 3.39 -7.96
CA GLY A 39 -13.33 2.08 -8.21
C GLY A 39 -12.35 0.93 -8.33
N ASP A 40 -11.06 1.21 -8.35
CA ASP A 40 -9.99 0.21 -8.36
C ASP A 40 -9.71 -0.36 -6.96
N SER A 41 -9.00 -1.48 -6.90
CA SER A 41 -8.52 -2.03 -5.63
C SER A 41 -7.52 -1.09 -5.00
N ILE A 42 -7.48 -1.04 -3.67
CA ILE A 42 -6.51 -0.22 -2.94
C ILE A 42 -5.11 -0.83 -3.15
N ASP A 43 -4.17 0.02 -3.51
CA ASP A 43 -2.79 -0.38 -3.69
C ASP A 43 -2.03 -0.36 -2.36
N ALA A 44 -1.12 -1.31 -2.20
CA ALA A 44 -0.20 -1.37 -1.07
C ALA A 44 1.26 -1.47 -1.55
N LEU A 45 2.16 -0.90 -0.77
CA LEU A 45 3.60 -1.07 -0.91
C LEU A 45 4.06 -2.10 0.13
N ILE A 46 4.68 -3.19 -0.30
CA ILE A 46 5.26 -4.15 0.65
C ILE A 46 6.70 -3.76 0.99
N PHE A 47 6.92 -3.50 2.27
CA PHE A 47 8.25 -3.32 2.82
C PHE A 47 8.80 -4.69 3.26
N SER A 48 9.62 -5.29 2.41
CA SER A 48 10.18 -6.63 2.63
C SER A 48 11.60 -6.74 2.09
N ASP A 49 12.42 -7.50 2.78
CA ASP A 49 13.75 -7.92 2.34
C ASP A 49 13.73 -9.24 1.54
N ALA A 50 12.60 -9.95 1.56
CA ALA A 50 12.44 -11.20 0.83
C ALA A 50 12.07 -10.97 -0.64
N ALA A 51 12.61 -11.83 -1.51
CA ALA A 51 12.17 -11.89 -2.90
C ALA A 51 10.74 -12.44 -2.98
N THR A 52 9.98 -11.94 -3.96
CA THR A 52 8.62 -12.41 -4.21
C THR A 52 8.35 -12.46 -5.71
N SER A 53 7.24 -13.03 -6.12
CA SER A 53 6.85 -13.19 -7.51
C SER A 53 5.39 -12.77 -7.74
N PRO A 54 5.02 -12.35 -8.94
CA PRO A 54 3.63 -12.04 -9.27
C PRO A 54 2.71 -13.22 -8.97
N GLY A 55 1.52 -12.91 -8.46
CA GLY A 55 0.49 -13.89 -8.10
C GLY A 55 0.65 -14.52 -6.71
N VAL A 56 1.75 -14.24 -6.01
CA VAL A 56 1.92 -14.70 -4.62
C VAL A 56 1.01 -13.88 -3.70
N VAL A 57 0.34 -14.59 -2.79
CA VAL A 57 -0.45 -13.97 -1.72
C VAL A 57 0.40 -13.90 -0.46
N VAL A 58 0.52 -12.71 0.11
CA VAL A 58 1.32 -12.45 1.30
C VAL A 58 0.41 -11.93 2.41
N THR A 59 0.51 -12.53 3.60
CA THR A 59 -0.16 -12.01 4.79
C THR A 59 0.67 -10.88 5.39
N CYS A 60 0.08 -9.71 5.51
CA CYS A 60 0.74 -8.49 5.92
C CYS A 60 0.02 -7.79 7.07
N ARG A 61 0.76 -6.95 7.78
CA ARG A 61 0.21 -5.91 8.67
C ARG A 61 0.44 -4.53 8.07
N ALA A 62 -0.47 -3.59 8.32
CA ALA A 62 -0.28 -2.20 7.92
C ALA A 62 0.68 -1.50 8.89
N LEU A 63 1.66 -0.78 8.34
CA LEU A 63 2.55 0.10 9.10
C LEU A 63 2.12 1.56 9.07
N GLY A 64 1.43 1.97 8.03
CA GLY A 64 0.99 3.33 7.82
C GLY A 64 0.49 3.57 6.42
N VAL A 65 0.27 4.82 6.10
CA VAL A 65 -0.22 5.28 4.80
C VAL A 65 0.73 6.35 4.27
N LEU A 66 1.19 6.18 3.04
CA LEU A 66 1.82 7.23 2.26
C LEU A 66 0.72 8.03 1.56
N GLU A 67 0.56 9.28 1.94
CA GLU A 67 -0.41 10.17 1.33
C GLU A 67 0.09 10.64 -0.03
N ILE A 68 -0.68 10.36 -1.06
CA ILE A 68 -0.35 10.67 -2.44
C ILE A 68 -1.41 11.55 -3.06
N ASP A 69 -0.96 12.64 -3.66
CA ASP A 69 -1.74 13.47 -4.54
C ASP A 69 -1.26 13.31 -5.98
N GLN A 70 -2.17 13.12 -6.91
CA GLN A 70 -1.84 12.90 -8.31
C GLN A 70 -2.82 13.58 -9.25
N LYS A 71 -2.40 13.79 -10.49
CA LYS A 71 -3.28 14.23 -11.55
C LYS A 71 -4.33 13.17 -11.85
N LYS A 72 -5.57 13.57 -12.08
CA LYS A 72 -6.63 12.65 -12.49
C LYS A 72 -6.32 12.00 -13.82
N LYS A 73 -6.65 10.72 -13.96
CA LYS A 73 -6.53 9.99 -15.22
C LYS A 73 -7.47 10.52 -16.30
N THR A 74 -8.63 11.02 -15.90
CA THR A 74 -9.66 11.56 -16.81
C THR A 74 -10.12 12.93 -16.32
N GLY A 75 -10.17 13.91 -17.23
CA GLY A 75 -10.55 15.29 -16.89
C GLY A 75 -9.42 16.09 -16.24
N ASP A 76 -9.76 17.30 -15.79
CA ASP A 76 -8.84 18.21 -15.12
C ASP A 76 -8.88 18.03 -13.60
N GLY A 77 -7.79 18.43 -12.94
CA GLY A 77 -7.66 18.45 -11.50
C GLY A 77 -6.83 17.30 -10.93
N ARG A 78 -6.80 17.26 -9.60
CA ARG A 78 -6.01 16.30 -8.83
C ARG A 78 -6.91 15.43 -7.98
N GLU A 79 -6.39 14.27 -7.58
CA GLU A 79 -7.08 13.31 -6.72
C GLU A 79 -6.10 12.68 -5.73
N ARG A 80 -6.64 12.24 -4.60
CA ARG A 80 -5.90 11.44 -3.64
C ARG A 80 -5.83 10.00 -4.11
N ASN A 81 -4.64 9.42 -4.01
CA ASN A 81 -4.40 8.02 -4.34
C ASN A 81 -3.39 7.41 -3.36
N ASP A 82 -3.76 7.38 -2.10
CA ASP A 82 -2.91 6.97 -1.01
C ASP A 82 -2.47 5.50 -1.12
N ARG A 83 -1.32 5.18 -0.56
CA ARG A 83 -0.74 3.84 -0.57
C ARG A 83 -0.56 3.32 0.84
N ILE A 84 -1.06 2.13 1.11
CA ILE A 84 -0.80 1.45 2.38
C ILE A 84 0.64 0.94 2.35
N LEU A 85 1.42 1.28 3.37
CA LEU A 85 2.69 0.61 3.62
C LEU A 85 2.42 -0.64 4.44
N ALA A 86 2.69 -1.79 3.86
CA ALA A 86 2.46 -3.09 4.47
C ALA A 86 3.76 -3.82 4.72
N MET A 87 3.81 -4.61 5.77
CA MET A 87 4.94 -5.48 6.10
C MET A 87 4.45 -6.92 6.23
N PRO A 88 5.13 -7.88 5.58
CA PRO A 88 4.81 -9.29 5.76
C PRO A 88 4.89 -9.69 7.23
N GLU A 89 3.95 -10.52 7.68
CA GLU A 89 3.98 -11.10 9.02
C GLU A 89 5.27 -11.88 9.28
N SER A 90 5.81 -12.50 8.24
CA SER A 90 7.05 -13.28 8.27
C SER A 90 8.35 -12.45 8.24
N ALA A 91 8.26 -11.12 8.13
CA ALA A 91 9.43 -10.24 8.06
C ALA A 91 10.16 -10.21 9.41
N ARG A 92 11.28 -10.91 9.50
CA ARG A 92 12.04 -11.07 10.76
C ARG A 92 12.80 -9.81 11.15
N ARG A 93 13.38 -9.10 10.17
CA ARG A 93 14.24 -7.94 10.42
C ARG A 93 13.53 -6.79 11.12
N PHE A 94 12.24 -6.63 10.88
CA PHE A 94 11.41 -5.54 11.42
C PHE A 94 10.19 -6.06 12.16
N ASP A 95 10.30 -7.23 12.73
CA ASP A 95 9.18 -7.95 13.34
C ASP A 95 8.48 -7.16 14.46
N ALA A 96 9.22 -6.36 15.22
CA ALA A 96 8.68 -5.49 16.27
C ALA A 96 8.05 -4.18 15.74
N THR A 97 8.22 -3.84 14.45
CA THR A 97 7.71 -2.61 13.87
C THR A 97 6.20 -2.70 13.66
N ARG A 98 5.46 -1.75 14.23
CA ARG A 98 3.98 -1.67 14.15
C ARG A 98 3.48 -0.36 13.62
N ASP A 99 4.37 0.60 13.40
CA ASP A 99 4.04 1.97 13.00
C ASP A 99 5.13 2.49 12.07
N VAL A 100 4.74 3.19 11.02
CA VAL A 100 5.67 3.79 10.06
C VAL A 100 6.64 4.78 10.71
N PHE A 101 6.21 5.47 11.76
CA PHE A 101 7.05 6.40 12.50
C PHE A 101 8.09 5.73 13.41
N ALA A 102 8.00 4.42 13.60
CA ALA A 102 9.08 3.62 14.22
C ALA A 102 10.21 3.32 13.23
N LEU A 103 10.00 3.51 11.93
CA LEU A 103 11.06 3.44 10.93
C LEU A 103 11.90 4.72 10.97
N PRO A 104 13.23 4.64 10.76
CA PRO A 104 14.08 5.82 10.58
C PRO A 104 13.56 6.72 9.46
N ASP A 105 13.68 8.04 9.62
CA ASP A 105 13.25 9.04 8.64
C ASP A 105 13.81 8.74 7.24
N ARG A 106 15.10 8.40 7.17
CA ARG A 106 15.77 8.04 5.92
C ARG A 106 15.06 6.89 5.18
N ILE A 107 14.59 5.88 5.90
CA ILE A 107 13.88 4.73 5.29
C ILE A 107 12.54 5.19 4.72
N ARG A 108 11.81 6.04 5.46
CA ARG A 108 10.55 6.61 4.96
C ARG A 108 10.76 7.46 3.71
N ASP A 109 11.79 8.29 3.71
CA ASP A 109 12.14 9.12 2.56
C ASP A 109 12.54 8.29 1.34
N GLU A 110 13.32 7.23 1.54
CA GLU A 110 13.71 6.29 0.47
C GLU A 110 12.48 5.56 -0.12
N ILE A 111 11.53 5.13 0.71
CA ILE A 111 10.30 4.48 0.23
C ILE A 111 9.46 5.46 -0.60
N ALA A 112 9.27 6.68 -0.12
CA ALA A 112 8.51 7.70 -0.83
C ALA A 112 9.18 8.08 -2.17
N ALA A 113 10.50 8.28 -2.16
CA ALA A 113 11.27 8.56 -3.38
C ALA A 113 11.21 7.41 -4.38
N PHE A 114 11.32 6.16 -3.92
CA PHE A 114 11.18 4.98 -4.77
C PHE A 114 9.82 4.95 -5.45
N PHE A 115 8.74 5.20 -4.70
CA PHE A 115 7.39 5.20 -5.26
C PHE A 115 7.23 6.28 -6.34
N ILE A 116 7.68 7.50 -6.08
CA ILE A 116 7.64 8.61 -7.04
C ILE A 116 8.41 8.25 -8.31
N GLN A 117 9.61 7.69 -8.16
CA GLN A 117 10.43 7.27 -9.33
C GLN A 117 9.79 6.13 -10.10
N ALA A 118 9.21 5.16 -9.42
CA ALA A 118 8.53 4.02 -10.05
C ALA A 118 7.31 4.45 -10.89
N THR A 119 6.68 5.54 -10.51
CA THR A 119 5.51 6.12 -11.22
C THR A 119 5.86 7.25 -12.18
N ALA A 120 7.15 7.61 -12.31
CA ALA A 120 7.59 8.76 -13.12
C ALA A 120 7.25 8.66 -14.61
N PHE A 121 7.08 7.44 -15.13
CA PHE A 121 6.67 7.20 -16.53
C PHE A 121 5.15 7.21 -16.73
N GLU A 122 4.39 7.25 -15.66
CA GLU A 122 2.96 7.48 -15.70
C GLU A 122 2.72 9.00 -15.73
N ASP A 123 1.89 9.48 -16.65
CA ASP A 123 1.59 10.93 -16.78
C ASP A 123 0.62 11.40 -15.67
N ASN A 124 0.97 11.09 -14.42
CA ASN A 124 0.10 11.34 -13.26
C ASN A 124 0.60 12.45 -12.34
N ASP A 125 1.79 13.01 -12.58
CA ASP A 125 2.40 14.05 -11.72
C ASP A 125 2.20 13.75 -10.23
N VAL A 126 2.76 12.63 -9.79
CA VAL A 126 2.60 12.09 -8.44
C VAL A 126 3.41 12.90 -7.43
N GLN A 127 2.76 13.29 -6.33
CA GLN A 127 3.38 14.02 -5.22
C GLN A 127 3.12 13.28 -3.90
N ALA A 128 4.17 13.04 -3.12
CA ALA A 128 4.03 12.54 -1.77
C ALA A 128 3.77 13.71 -0.81
N LEU A 129 2.67 13.63 -0.07
CA LEU A 129 2.26 14.68 0.89
C LEU A 129 2.80 14.41 2.30
N GLY A 130 3.05 13.15 2.64
CA GLY A 130 3.53 12.75 3.95
C GLY A 130 3.09 11.35 4.34
N TRP A 131 3.25 11.04 5.62
CA TRP A 131 2.93 9.75 6.20
C TRP A 131 1.88 9.87 7.29
N GLN A 132 1.02 8.86 7.40
CA GLN A 132 0.11 8.69 8.52
C GLN A 132 0.33 7.34 9.20
N ALA A 133 0.15 7.32 10.52
CA ALA A 133 0.15 6.09 11.31
C ALA A 133 -1.01 5.16 10.88
N PRO A 134 -0.87 3.84 11.07
CA PRO A 134 -1.96 2.92 10.80
C PRO A 134 -3.12 3.21 11.74
N ASN A 135 -4.33 3.34 11.20
CA ASN A 135 -5.51 3.46 12.05
C ASN A 135 -5.77 2.13 12.75
N ARG A 136 -5.76 2.13 14.07
CA ARG A 136 -6.03 0.94 14.91
C ARG A 136 -7.49 0.47 14.84
N ARG A 137 -8.39 1.29 14.33
CA ARG A 137 -9.77 0.89 14.03
C ARG A 137 -9.74 0.24 12.66
N SER A 138 -10.06 -1.05 12.64
CA SER A 138 -10.14 -1.92 11.46
C SER A 138 -10.35 -1.15 10.15
N PRO A 139 -9.57 -1.42 9.09
CA PRO A 139 -9.81 -0.82 7.77
C PRO A 139 -11.14 -1.24 7.13
N CYS A 140 -12.03 -1.86 7.86
CA CYS A 140 -13.25 -2.54 7.40
C CYS A 140 -14.57 -2.01 7.90
N SER A 141 -14.66 -0.88 8.52
CA SER A 141 -15.97 -0.26 8.61
C SER A 141 -16.28 0.38 7.25
N GLY A 142 -17.13 -0.25 6.49
CA GLY A 142 -17.45 -0.01 5.08
C GLY A 142 -17.99 1.37 4.71
N HIS A 143 -17.35 2.41 5.16
CA HIS A 143 -17.44 3.75 4.66
C HIS A 143 -16.02 4.22 4.38
N LEU A 144 -15.59 4.05 3.15
CA LEU A 144 -14.39 4.65 2.59
C LEU A 144 -14.62 6.16 2.38
N GLY A 145 -14.97 6.84 3.43
CA GLY A 145 -14.96 8.28 3.57
C GLY A 145 -13.78 8.63 4.46
N HIS A 146 -12.67 8.99 3.88
CA HIS A 146 -11.59 9.81 4.45
C HIS A 146 -11.04 9.52 5.85
N ASN A 147 -11.09 8.30 6.40
CA ASN A 147 -10.49 7.97 7.68
C ASN A 147 -9.81 6.60 7.62
N TRP A 148 -8.55 6.60 7.22
CA TRP A 148 -7.62 5.51 7.43
C TRP A 148 -6.93 5.65 8.77
#